data_210febb25863721afec5bbb7b6f6ade9
#
_entry.id   210febb25863721afec5bbb7b6f6ade9
#
_cell.length_a   1.000
_cell.length_b   1.000
_cell.length_c   1.000
_cell.angle_alpha   90.00
_cell.angle_beta   90.00
_cell.angle_gamma   90.00
#
_symmetry.space_group_name_H-M   'P 1'
#
loop_
_entity.id
_entity.type
_entity.pdbx_description
1 polymer ?
#
loop_
_entity_poly.entity_id
_entity_poly.type
_entity_poly.pdbx_seq_one_letter_code
_entity_poly.pdbx_strand_id
1 'polypeptide(L)'
;LYLFDTFLPYKVDEFGKLTSNKSKFYAASFDKTQSNFKNFDRVNFVKGDVFKTLNKYRNLKISLLHIDLNYAEAEVYSINFFWKNISKGGVIILDDFAYQGRERQYLYISKLAKKLNFNILIVPSGQGIIIKN
;
A
#
# COMPACT_ATOMS: atom_id res chain seq x y z
N LEU A 1 -4.96 14.12 2.71
CA LEU A 1 -4.29 13.02 2.02
C LEU A 1 -2.90 12.81 2.62
N TYR A 2 -2.51 11.55 2.83
CA TYR A 2 -1.15 11.17 3.18
C TYR A 2 -0.59 10.27 2.06
N LEU A 3 0.59 10.60 1.55
CA LEU A 3 1.29 9.86 0.52
C LEU A 3 2.58 9.29 1.12
N PHE A 4 2.61 7.98 1.28
CA PHE A 4 3.78 7.26 1.79
C PHE A 4 4.53 6.63 0.63
N ASP A 5 5.82 6.94 0.49
CA ASP A 5 6.69 6.35 -0.51
C ASP A 5 8.16 6.45 -0.06
N THR A 6 8.99 5.52 -0.44
CA THR A 6 10.44 5.62 -0.24
C THR A 6 11.06 6.69 -1.14
N PHE A 7 10.45 6.94 -2.30
CA PHE A 7 11.00 7.75 -3.40
C PHE A 7 12.40 7.26 -3.85
N LEU A 8 12.65 5.98 -3.67
CA LEU A 8 13.88 5.31 -4.07
C LEU A 8 13.57 4.29 -5.16
N PRO A 9 14.47 4.15 -6.15
CA PRO A 9 14.32 3.09 -7.14
C PRO A 9 14.45 1.72 -6.46
N TYR A 10 13.53 0.83 -6.75
CA TYR A 10 13.58 -0.56 -6.29
C TYR A 10 13.16 -1.49 -7.43
N LYS A 11 13.50 -2.75 -7.30
CA LYS A 11 13.04 -3.82 -8.17
C LYS A 11 12.53 -4.96 -7.29
N VAL A 12 11.45 -5.56 -7.70
CA VAL A 12 10.99 -6.84 -7.16
C VAL A 12 11.26 -7.95 -8.18
N ASP A 13 11.47 -9.16 -7.70
CA ASP A 13 11.54 -10.34 -8.55
C ASP A 13 10.14 -10.76 -9.02
N GLU A 14 10.07 -11.82 -9.82
CA GLU A 14 8.82 -12.39 -10.33
C GLU A 14 7.84 -12.86 -9.23
N PHE A 15 8.33 -13.02 -7.99
CA PHE A 15 7.52 -13.39 -6.83
C PHE A 15 7.17 -12.18 -5.94
N GLY A 16 7.48 -10.95 -6.37
CA GLY A 16 7.22 -9.73 -5.60
C GLY A 16 8.16 -9.51 -4.41
N LYS A 17 9.34 -10.16 -4.37
CA LYS A 17 10.36 -9.94 -3.34
C LYS A 17 11.33 -8.85 -3.78
N LEU A 18 11.69 -7.95 -2.87
CA LEU A 18 12.69 -6.92 -3.13
C LEU A 18 14.04 -7.52 -3.54
N THR A 19 14.60 -7.01 -4.63
CA THR A 19 15.93 -7.37 -5.10
C THR A 19 16.90 -6.20 -4.89
N SER A 20 18.20 -6.50 -4.86
CA SER A 20 19.25 -5.49 -4.73
C SER A 20 19.43 -4.64 -6.01
N ASN A 21 18.86 -5.05 -7.13
CA ASN A 21 18.98 -4.34 -8.40
C ASN A 21 18.00 -3.15 -8.44
N LYS A 22 18.54 -1.94 -8.55
CA LYS A 22 17.76 -0.71 -8.72
C LYS A 22 17.06 -0.70 -10.08
N SER A 23 15.75 -0.55 -10.09
CA SER A 23 14.97 -0.36 -11.31
C SER A 23 14.64 1.12 -11.49
N LYS A 24 14.90 1.65 -12.69
CA LYS A 24 14.47 3.00 -13.04
C LYS A 24 12.96 3.13 -13.24
N PHE A 25 12.25 2.02 -13.42
CA PHE A 25 10.82 2.05 -13.75
C PHE A 25 9.91 2.48 -12.59
N TYR A 26 10.32 2.24 -11.34
CA TYR A 26 9.53 2.57 -10.13
C TYR A 26 10.12 3.73 -9.32
N ALA A 27 11.01 4.53 -9.92
CA ALA A 27 11.59 5.69 -9.24
C ALA A 27 10.72 6.94 -9.45
N ALA A 28 9.88 7.27 -8.48
CA ALA A 28 9.24 8.58 -8.44
C ALA A 28 10.22 9.62 -7.87
N SER A 29 10.35 10.75 -8.55
CA SER A 29 11.07 11.89 -7.98
C SER A 29 10.23 12.56 -6.92
N PHE A 30 10.75 12.71 -5.70
CA PHE A 30 10.06 13.38 -4.61
C PHE A 30 9.64 14.80 -4.99
N ASP A 31 10.58 15.60 -5.54
CA ASP A 31 10.33 17.00 -5.90
C ASP A 31 9.28 17.12 -7.02
N LYS A 32 9.35 16.23 -8.02
CA LYS A 32 8.35 16.18 -9.09
C LYS A 32 6.98 15.80 -8.56
N THR A 33 6.92 14.85 -7.63
CA THR A 33 5.65 14.46 -6.99
C THR A 33 5.07 15.61 -6.20
N GLN A 34 5.85 16.30 -5.37
CA GLN A 34 5.40 17.48 -4.67
C GLN A 34 4.90 18.57 -5.62
N SER A 35 5.61 18.83 -6.71
CA SER A 35 5.21 19.81 -7.73
C SER A 35 3.86 19.48 -8.36
N ASN A 36 3.57 18.18 -8.60
CA ASN A 36 2.28 17.76 -9.17
C ASN A 36 1.10 18.05 -8.23
N PHE A 37 1.34 18.10 -6.92
CA PHE A 37 0.32 18.37 -5.91
C PHE A 37 0.32 19.81 -5.37
N LYS A 38 1.07 20.73 -5.98
CA LYS A 38 1.21 22.12 -5.51
C LYS A 38 -0.10 22.89 -5.34
N ASN A 39 -1.14 22.52 -6.07
CA ASN A 39 -2.46 23.14 -6.03
C ASN A 39 -3.42 22.47 -5.01
N PHE A 40 -2.94 21.54 -4.19
CA PHE A 40 -3.74 20.82 -3.19
C PHE A 40 -3.24 21.14 -1.78
N ASP A 41 -4.06 21.80 -0.96
CA ASP A 41 -3.66 22.33 0.35
C ASP A 41 -3.46 21.28 1.45
N ARG A 42 -3.97 20.06 1.26
CA ARG A 42 -4.03 19.05 2.33
C ARG A 42 -3.35 17.74 1.93
N VAL A 43 -2.14 17.85 1.37
CA VAL A 43 -1.32 16.69 1.01
C VAL A 43 -0.08 16.65 1.90
N ASN A 44 0.09 15.54 2.60
CA ASN A 44 1.22 15.27 3.48
C ASN A 44 2.08 14.18 2.83
N PHE A 45 3.31 14.51 2.51
CA PHE A 45 4.28 13.57 1.95
C PHE A 45 5.09 12.93 3.06
N VAL A 46 5.11 11.61 3.10
CA VAL A 46 5.86 10.84 4.08
C VAL A 46 6.91 10.02 3.36
N LYS A 47 8.10 10.61 3.25
CA LYS A 47 9.25 9.95 2.61
C LYS A 47 9.88 8.93 3.55
N GLY A 48 9.98 7.69 3.11
CA GLY A 48 10.68 6.63 3.79
C GLY A 48 9.96 5.29 3.77
N ASP A 49 10.63 4.30 4.32
CA ASP A 49 10.14 2.94 4.46
C ASP A 49 8.96 2.87 5.44
N VAL A 50 7.86 2.24 5.05
CA VAL A 50 6.63 2.10 5.86
C VAL A 50 6.90 1.41 7.19
N PHE A 51 7.83 0.45 7.26
CA PHE A 51 8.22 -0.20 8.52
C PHE A 51 8.77 0.78 9.56
N LYS A 52 9.32 1.91 9.12
CA LYS A 52 9.92 2.94 9.98
C LYS A 52 8.99 4.14 10.17
N THR A 53 8.20 4.49 9.16
CA THR A 53 7.46 5.74 9.12
C THR A 53 6.07 5.63 9.73
N LEU A 54 5.35 4.51 9.58
CA LEU A 54 3.94 4.38 9.99
C LEU A 54 3.71 4.65 11.48
N ASN A 55 4.66 4.33 12.35
CA ASN A 55 4.52 4.51 13.80
C ASN A 55 4.14 5.93 14.23
N LYS A 56 4.49 6.94 13.46
CA LYS A 56 4.13 8.35 13.71
C LYS A 56 2.65 8.65 13.42
N TYR A 57 1.98 7.76 12.69
CA TYR A 57 0.62 7.97 12.15
C TYR A 57 -0.43 7.04 12.76
N ARG A 58 -0.13 6.40 13.89
CA ARG A 58 -1.00 5.42 14.58
C ARG A 58 -2.36 5.95 15.02
N ASN A 59 -2.54 7.27 15.07
CA ASN A 59 -3.77 7.90 15.52
C ASN A 59 -4.64 8.46 14.37
N LEU A 60 -4.28 8.18 13.12
CA LEU A 60 -5.12 8.58 11.98
C LEU A 60 -6.46 7.85 12.03
N LYS A 61 -7.53 8.55 11.63
CA LYS A 61 -8.81 7.93 11.24
C LYS A 61 -8.84 7.86 9.72
N ILE A 62 -9.07 6.66 9.19
CA ILE A 62 -8.90 6.37 7.76
C ILE A 62 -10.24 5.93 7.18
N SER A 63 -10.71 6.63 6.16
CA SER A 63 -11.89 6.25 5.36
C SER A 63 -11.49 5.52 4.07
N LEU A 64 -10.30 5.82 3.54
CA LEU A 64 -9.74 5.17 2.36
C LEU A 64 -8.25 4.90 2.56
N LEU A 65 -7.86 3.65 2.37
CA LEU A 65 -6.46 3.21 2.35
C LEU A 65 -6.18 2.56 0.99
N HIS A 66 -5.32 3.17 0.18
CA HIS A 66 -4.84 2.59 -1.07
C HIS A 66 -3.46 1.98 -0.83
N ILE A 67 -3.29 0.71 -1.14
CA ILE A 67 -2.05 -0.07 -0.99
C ILE A 67 -1.53 -0.42 -2.38
N ASP A 68 -0.38 0.14 -2.71
CA ASP A 68 0.38 -0.07 -3.94
C ASP A 68 1.88 0.04 -3.62
N LEU A 69 2.40 -0.96 -2.90
CA LEU A 69 3.79 -0.97 -2.45
C LEU A 69 4.67 -1.95 -3.23
N ASN A 70 4.05 -2.80 -4.04
CA ASN A 70 4.72 -3.83 -4.83
C ASN A 70 5.62 -4.77 -4.00
N TYR A 71 5.39 -4.85 -2.69
CA TYR A 71 6.15 -5.68 -1.75
C TYR A 71 5.22 -6.26 -0.69
N ALA A 72 4.95 -7.56 -0.78
CA ALA A 72 3.91 -8.25 -0.01
C ALA A 72 4.02 -8.05 1.51
N GLU A 73 5.23 -8.06 2.07
CA GLU A 73 5.46 -7.87 3.50
C GLU A 73 5.11 -6.46 3.94
N ALA A 74 5.45 -5.44 3.15
CA ALA A 74 5.12 -4.04 3.44
C ALA A 74 3.61 -3.78 3.34
N GLU A 75 2.94 -4.42 2.37
CA GLU A 75 1.48 -4.33 2.20
C GLU A 75 0.76 -4.95 3.39
N VAL A 76 1.10 -6.18 3.75
CA VAL A 76 0.53 -6.86 4.93
C VAL A 76 0.81 -6.08 6.21
N TYR A 77 2.03 -5.58 6.38
CA TYR A 77 2.38 -4.74 7.53
C TYR A 77 1.51 -3.49 7.61
N SER A 78 1.35 -2.78 6.49
CA SER A 78 0.58 -1.53 6.43
C SER A 78 -0.91 -1.77 6.70
N ILE A 79 -1.51 -2.81 6.11
CA ILE A 79 -2.91 -3.17 6.35
C ILE A 79 -3.10 -3.54 7.83
N ASN A 80 -2.26 -4.42 8.38
CA ASN A 80 -2.36 -4.85 9.78
C ASN A 80 -2.17 -3.69 10.75
N PHE A 81 -1.22 -2.80 10.46
CA PHE A 81 -0.94 -1.61 11.27
C PHE A 81 -2.15 -0.67 11.34
N PHE A 82 -2.75 -0.36 10.20
CA PHE A 82 -3.88 0.57 10.11
C PHE A 82 -5.26 -0.08 10.31
N TRP A 83 -5.34 -1.39 10.45
CA TRP A 83 -6.63 -2.09 10.52
C TRP A 83 -7.62 -1.50 11.54
N LYS A 84 -7.13 -1.17 12.73
CA LYS A 84 -7.94 -0.55 13.79
C LYS A 84 -8.27 0.93 13.54
N ASN A 85 -7.53 1.57 12.66
CA ASN A 85 -7.68 2.98 12.32
C ASN A 85 -8.69 3.21 11.19
N ILE A 86 -8.99 2.16 10.43
CA ILE A 86 -9.98 2.23 9.35
C ILE A 86 -11.37 2.30 9.98
N SER A 87 -12.11 3.34 9.61
CA SER A 87 -13.48 3.56 10.07
C SER A 87 -14.40 2.45 9.57
N LYS A 88 -15.49 2.19 10.30
CA LYS A 88 -16.56 1.34 9.78
C LYS A 88 -17.08 1.88 8.47
N GLY A 89 -17.24 1.03 7.45
CA GLY A 89 -17.56 1.43 6.08
C GLY A 89 -16.36 1.99 5.29
N GLY A 90 -15.20 2.15 5.92
CA GLY A 90 -13.97 2.56 5.23
C GLY A 90 -13.49 1.50 4.24
N VAL A 91 -12.81 1.95 3.19
CA VAL A 91 -12.41 1.13 2.05
C VAL A 91 -10.91 0.96 2.01
N ILE A 92 -10.44 -0.27 1.74
CA ILE A 92 -9.04 -0.54 1.37
C ILE A 92 -9.03 -0.98 -0.09
N ILE A 93 -8.17 -0.37 -0.90
CA ILE A 93 -7.89 -0.78 -2.27
C ILE A 93 -6.50 -1.42 -2.29
N LEU A 94 -6.40 -2.63 -2.84
CA LEU A 94 -5.18 -3.39 -3.05
C LEU A 94 -4.89 -3.39 -4.54
N ASP A 95 -3.88 -2.67 -4.99
CA ASP A 95 -3.68 -2.43 -6.44
C ASP A 95 -3.34 -3.72 -7.20
N ASP A 96 -2.43 -4.51 -6.68
CA ASP A 96 -1.88 -5.70 -7.35
C ASP A 96 -2.39 -7.04 -6.76
N PHE A 97 -3.53 -7.08 -6.05
CA PHE A 97 -3.94 -8.24 -5.24
C PHE A 97 -4.04 -9.55 -6.04
N ALA A 98 -4.71 -9.51 -7.18
CA ALA A 98 -4.92 -10.67 -8.06
C ALA A 98 -4.31 -10.45 -9.46
N TYR A 99 -3.32 -9.58 -9.57
CA TYR A 99 -2.62 -9.32 -10.81
C TYR A 99 -1.60 -10.44 -11.08
N GLN A 100 -1.47 -10.84 -12.34
CA GLN A 100 -0.49 -11.86 -12.76
C GLN A 100 0.94 -11.45 -12.38
N GLY A 101 1.68 -12.38 -11.77
CA GLY A 101 3.03 -12.12 -11.24
C GLY A 101 3.05 -11.52 -9.84
N ARG A 102 1.88 -11.43 -9.17
CA ARG A 102 1.72 -10.91 -7.80
C ARG A 102 1.18 -11.98 -6.83
N GLU A 103 1.46 -13.26 -7.10
CA GLU A 103 0.96 -14.39 -6.31
C GLU A 103 1.38 -14.30 -4.84
N ARG A 104 2.52 -13.66 -4.55
CA ARG A 104 3.00 -13.44 -3.19
C ARG A 104 2.10 -12.48 -2.43
N GLN A 105 1.69 -11.36 -3.04
CA GLN A 105 0.72 -10.42 -2.47
C GLN A 105 -0.60 -11.12 -2.18
N TYR A 106 -1.13 -11.86 -3.15
CA TYR A 106 -2.35 -12.65 -3.00
C TYR A 106 -2.28 -13.61 -1.81
N LEU A 107 -1.23 -14.40 -1.70
CA LEU A 107 -1.06 -15.38 -0.63
C LEU A 107 -0.95 -14.73 0.75
N TYR A 108 -0.15 -13.68 0.88
CA TYR A 108 0.11 -13.03 2.17
C TYR A 108 -1.10 -12.24 2.66
N ILE A 109 -1.76 -11.50 1.77
CA ILE A 109 -2.96 -10.74 2.12
C ILE A 109 -4.14 -11.68 2.39
N SER A 110 -4.29 -12.78 1.64
CA SER A 110 -5.31 -13.80 1.92
C SER A 110 -5.14 -14.46 3.30
N LYS A 111 -3.90 -14.68 3.75
CA LYS A 111 -3.62 -15.15 5.11
C LYS A 111 -4.02 -14.11 6.15
N LEU A 112 -3.73 -12.83 5.89
CA LEU A 112 -4.14 -11.74 6.77
C LEU A 112 -5.67 -11.60 6.82
N ALA A 113 -6.35 -11.77 5.69
CA ALA A 113 -7.81 -11.74 5.60
C ALA A 113 -8.46 -12.78 6.52
N LYS A 114 -7.95 -14.00 6.51
CA LYS A 114 -8.40 -15.06 7.43
C LYS A 114 -8.16 -14.69 8.89
N LYS A 115 -6.99 -14.13 9.21
CA LYS A 115 -6.61 -13.73 10.57
C LYS A 115 -7.49 -12.61 11.12
N LEU A 116 -7.81 -11.61 10.30
CA LEU A 116 -8.56 -10.42 10.70
C LEU A 116 -10.05 -10.52 10.36
N ASN A 117 -10.48 -11.62 9.78
CA ASN A 117 -11.86 -11.93 9.39
C ASN A 117 -12.49 -10.87 8.48
N PHE A 118 -11.88 -10.65 7.31
CA PHE A 118 -12.45 -9.79 6.27
C PHE A 118 -12.49 -10.49 4.91
N ASN A 119 -13.41 -10.03 4.06
CA ASN A 119 -13.55 -10.49 2.69
C ASN A 119 -12.89 -9.52 1.71
N ILE A 120 -12.41 -10.05 0.59
CA ILE A 120 -11.80 -9.27 -0.49
C ILE A 120 -12.64 -9.50 -1.74
N LEU A 121 -13.20 -8.43 -2.31
CA LEU A 121 -13.82 -8.43 -3.62
C LEU A 121 -12.72 -8.23 -4.66
N ILE A 122 -12.58 -9.17 -5.60
CA ILE A 122 -11.64 -9.05 -6.72
C ILE A 122 -12.39 -8.44 -7.90
N VAL A 123 -11.81 -7.40 -8.50
CA VAL A 123 -12.35 -6.77 -9.71
C VAL A 123 -11.56 -7.24 -10.95
N PRO A 124 -12.13 -7.12 -12.17
CA PRO A 124 -11.51 -7.67 -13.38
C PRO A 124 -10.11 -7.14 -13.69
N SER A 125 -9.75 -5.96 -13.18
CA SER A 125 -8.41 -5.37 -13.32
C SER A 125 -7.34 -6.05 -12.46
N GLY A 126 -7.70 -7.00 -11.58
CA GLY A 126 -6.79 -7.67 -10.65
C GLY A 126 -6.66 -6.97 -9.30
N GLN A 127 -7.32 -5.84 -9.10
CA GLN A 127 -7.35 -5.14 -7.81
C GLN A 127 -8.26 -5.87 -6.81
N GLY A 128 -7.96 -5.71 -5.52
CA GLY A 128 -8.78 -6.17 -4.42
C GLY A 128 -9.43 -5.01 -3.69
N ILE A 129 -10.69 -5.16 -3.30
CA ILE A 129 -11.43 -4.16 -2.51
C ILE A 129 -11.89 -4.80 -1.20
N ILE A 130 -11.63 -4.13 -0.09
CA ILE A 130 -12.08 -4.53 1.25
C ILE A 130 -12.94 -3.40 1.80
N ILE A 131 -14.12 -3.74 2.32
CA ILE A 131 -14.97 -2.82 3.07
C ILE A 131 -14.89 -3.21 4.54
N LYS A 132 -14.52 -2.27 5.38
CA LYS A 132 -14.39 -2.49 6.82
C LYS A 132 -15.76 -2.56 7.49
N ASN A 133 -16.09 -3.68 8.08
CA ASN A 133 -17.32 -3.86 8.87
C ASN A 133 -17.22 -3.30 10.28
#